data_babd425d389e1cc57249383b28edec2e
#
_entry.id   babd425d389e1cc57249383b28edec2e
#
_cell.length_a   1.000
_cell.length_b   1.000
_cell.length_c   1.000
_cell.angle_alpha   90.00
_cell.angle_beta   90.00
_cell.angle_gamma   90.00
#
_symmetry.space_group_name_H-M   'P 1'
#
loop_
_entity.id
_entity.type
_entity.pdbx_description
1 polymer ?
#
loop_
_entity_poly.entity_id
_entity_poly.type
_entity_poly.pdbx_seq_one_letter_code
_entity_poly.pdbx_strand_id
1 'polypeptide(L)'
;MKTISFLSDAIERYVKYRKASGRDSYSYVKNIILFDHFCAREYPEQTELSQEIVDRWCKQRLSECTNSCVSRVYPILDFIKYMNKRGMAKLELPQVPRSVPKTYTPHPFTYEELKCFFDACDNTRPRRGRPATIQRITLPVFFRLLYSSGMRTTEAILLERDDVNLENGVVSIKRGKGYDQHYVVLHDTMLDLMRTYDGRIDGLVPHRRVFFPTPDDKPHPPVWVTYHFRVLWQSCNSSHAIPYELRHNYAVENINRWTHQGFSVHDKLLALSKSMGHRQIESTLAYYSLTPAISDIMEYTENQLLKLKTDEKED
;
A
#
# COMPACT_ATOMS: atom_id res chain seq x y z
N MET A 1 -3.58 20.55 -5.93
CA MET A 1 -2.88 21.59 -5.13
C MET A 1 -2.33 22.61 -6.10
N LYS A 2 -2.48 23.91 -5.81
CA LYS A 2 -2.05 25.01 -6.69
C LYS A 2 -0.70 25.57 -6.18
N THR A 3 0.20 25.92 -7.08
CA THR A 3 1.43 26.65 -6.80
C THR A 3 1.15 28.13 -6.54
N ILE A 4 1.92 28.79 -5.68
CA ILE A 4 1.65 30.16 -5.21
C ILE A 4 2.91 31.04 -5.02
N SER A 5 4.12 30.47 -5.14
CA SER A 5 5.37 31.21 -4.96
C SER A 5 5.93 31.74 -6.29
N PHE A 6 7.05 32.48 -6.21
CA PHE A 6 7.83 32.88 -7.35
C PHE A 6 8.36 31.72 -8.21
N LEU A 7 8.31 30.49 -7.71
CA LEU A 7 8.69 29.26 -8.43
C LEU A 7 7.54 28.62 -9.21
N SER A 8 6.32 29.16 -9.15
CA SER A 8 5.10 28.54 -9.71
C SER A 8 5.31 28.08 -11.15
N ASP A 9 5.79 28.96 -12.04
CA ASP A 9 6.02 28.66 -13.45
C ASP A 9 7.07 27.56 -13.67
N ALA A 10 8.15 27.59 -12.89
CA ALA A 10 9.22 26.60 -12.97
C ALA A 10 8.74 25.22 -12.50
N ILE A 11 7.98 25.19 -11.42
CA ILE A 11 7.39 23.97 -10.85
C ILE A 11 6.35 23.37 -11.80
N GLU A 12 5.48 24.18 -12.40
CA GLU A 12 4.49 23.68 -13.36
C GLU A 12 5.14 23.07 -14.61
N ARG A 13 6.17 23.71 -15.15
CA ARG A 13 6.97 23.17 -16.27
C ARG A 13 7.66 21.87 -15.88
N TYR A 14 8.21 21.79 -14.68
CA TYR A 14 8.85 20.59 -14.19
C TYR A 14 7.87 19.43 -13.99
N VAL A 15 6.70 19.68 -13.40
CA VAL A 15 5.66 18.65 -13.22
C VAL A 15 5.17 18.14 -14.58
N LYS A 16 4.94 19.04 -15.56
CA LYS A 16 4.61 18.64 -16.94
C LYS A 16 5.69 17.78 -17.58
N TYR A 17 6.95 18.15 -17.41
CA TYR A 17 8.09 17.38 -17.91
C TYR A 17 8.16 15.98 -17.29
N ARG A 18 7.97 15.86 -15.97
CA ARG A 18 7.95 14.55 -15.29
C ARG A 18 6.80 13.67 -15.77
N LYS A 19 5.62 14.25 -15.92
CA LYS A 19 4.44 13.53 -16.41
C LYS A 19 4.67 13.01 -17.83
N ALA A 20 5.21 13.83 -18.72
CA ALA A 20 5.58 13.41 -20.08
C ALA A 20 6.65 12.30 -20.11
N SER A 21 7.49 12.22 -19.07
CA SER A 21 8.52 11.19 -18.92
C SER A 21 8.03 9.93 -18.20
N GLY A 22 6.71 9.77 -17.98
CA GLY A 22 6.13 8.61 -17.26
C GLY A 22 6.48 8.55 -15.77
N ARG A 23 7.01 9.62 -15.18
CA ARG A 23 7.44 9.71 -13.77
C ARG A 23 6.42 10.49 -12.92
N ASP A 24 5.15 10.16 -13.06
CA ASP A 24 4.07 10.79 -12.30
C ASP A 24 3.88 10.07 -10.96
N SER A 25 4.24 10.72 -9.86
CA SER A 25 4.05 10.22 -8.50
C SER A 25 3.42 11.31 -7.65
N TYR A 26 2.24 11.04 -7.12
CA TYR A 26 1.50 11.97 -6.26
C TYR A 26 2.31 12.46 -5.06
N SER A 27 2.98 11.55 -4.34
CA SER A 27 3.77 11.90 -3.16
C SER A 27 4.97 12.79 -3.52
N TYR A 28 5.54 12.58 -4.70
CA TYR A 28 6.65 13.36 -5.22
C TYR A 28 6.21 14.79 -5.55
N VAL A 29 5.13 14.93 -6.34
CA VAL A 29 4.56 16.23 -6.70
C VAL A 29 4.07 16.98 -5.47
N LYS A 30 3.46 16.27 -4.51
CA LYS A 30 3.04 16.85 -3.22
C LYS A 30 4.20 17.52 -2.48
N ASN A 31 5.38 16.88 -2.42
CA ASN A 31 6.54 17.47 -1.73
C ASN A 31 7.07 18.70 -2.44
N ILE A 32 7.02 18.75 -3.77
CA ILE A 32 7.39 19.95 -4.53
C ILE A 32 6.42 21.10 -4.26
N ILE A 33 5.11 20.84 -4.22
CA ILE A 33 4.11 21.86 -3.91
C ILE A 33 4.24 22.34 -2.45
N LEU A 34 4.59 21.45 -1.52
CA LEU A 34 4.89 21.86 -0.14
C LEU A 34 6.14 22.76 -0.06
N PHE A 35 7.12 22.56 -0.92
CA PHE A 35 8.26 23.45 -1.06
C PHE A 35 7.86 24.81 -1.63
N ASP A 36 7.02 24.83 -2.65
CA ASP A 36 6.46 26.08 -3.20
C ASP A 36 5.73 26.88 -2.11
N HIS A 37 4.86 26.25 -1.33
CA HIS A 37 4.15 26.90 -0.23
C HIS A 37 5.09 27.38 0.89
N PHE A 38 6.18 26.66 1.14
CA PHE A 38 7.22 27.11 2.06
C PHE A 38 7.91 28.37 1.53
N CYS A 39 8.27 28.41 0.26
CA CYS A 39 8.87 29.58 -0.36
C CYS A 39 7.94 30.79 -0.29
N ALA A 40 6.66 30.61 -0.64
CA ALA A 40 5.68 31.70 -0.58
C ALA A 40 5.48 32.25 0.84
N ARG A 41 5.53 31.40 1.87
CA ARG A 41 5.31 31.81 3.26
C ARG A 41 6.53 32.45 3.90
N GLU A 42 7.70 31.82 3.73
CA GLU A 42 8.92 32.23 4.46
C GLU A 42 9.73 33.28 3.68
N TYR A 43 9.51 33.40 2.36
CA TYR A 43 10.28 34.26 1.45
C TYR A 43 9.36 34.98 0.43
N PRO A 44 8.35 35.73 0.90
CA PRO A 44 7.34 36.34 0.02
C PRO A 44 7.93 37.39 -0.95
N GLU A 45 9.02 38.07 -0.56
CA GLU A 45 9.65 39.11 -1.35
C GLU A 45 10.73 38.60 -2.32
N GLN A 46 11.02 37.31 -2.28
CA GLN A 46 12.04 36.72 -3.16
C GLN A 46 11.50 36.50 -4.57
N THR A 47 12.33 36.74 -5.56
CA THR A 47 12.02 36.53 -6.99
C THR A 47 12.83 35.38 -7.59
N GLU A 48 13.91 34.95 -6.92
CA GLU A 48 14.78 33.86 -7.37
C GLU A 48 15.08 32.86 -6.26
N LEU A 49 15.36 31.65 -6.66
CA LEU A 49 15.72 30.58 -5.73
C LEU A 49 17.19 30.71 -5.30
N SER A 50 17.43 30.93 -4.02
CA SER A 50 18.77 30.98 -3.42
C SER A 50 19.21 29.67 -2.80
N GLN A 51 20.52 29.49 -2.60
CA GLN A 51 21.08 28.33 -1.89
C GLN A 51 20.54 28.23 -0.45
N GLU A 52 20.40 29.37 0.23
CA GLU A 52 19.86 29.43 1.60
C GLU A 52 18.48 28.82 1.70
N ILE A 53 17.57 29.11 0.76
CA ILE A 53 16.21 28.59 0.73
C ILE A 53 16.24 27.08 0.59
N VAL A 54 17.09 26.57 -0.30
CA VAL A 54 17.25 25.13 -0.55
C VAL A 54 17.78 24.41 0.71
N ASP A 55 18.85 24.96 1.30
CA ASP A 55 19.50 24.38 2.46
C ASP A 55 18.56 24.35 3.68
N ARG A 56 17.82 25.45 3.89
CA ARG A 56 16.84 25.54 4.97
C ARG A 56 15.70 24.52 4.81
N TRP A 57 15.20 24.34 3.60
CA TRP A 57 14.19 23.33 3.34
C TRP A 57 14.72 21.91 3.51
N CYS A 58 15.92 21.65 2.99
CA CYS A 58 16.51 20.31 2.97
C CYS A 58 17.06 19.85 4.33
N LYS A 59 17.29 20.77 5.26
CA LYS A 59 17.72 20.44 6.63
C LYS A 59 16.74 19.53 7.30
N GLN A 60 17.22 18.43 7.92
CA GLN A 60 16.37 17.49 8.67
C GLN A 60 15.73 18.20 9.86
N ARG A 61 14.40 18.00 10.04
CA ARG A 61 13.63 18.59 11.12
C ARG A 61 13.76 17.73 12.38
N LEU A 62 13.66 18.34 13.57
CA LEU A 62 13.78 17.62 14.85
C LEU A 62 12.78 16.47 15.03
N SER A 63 11.56 16.62 14.52
CA SER A 63 10.48 15.61 14.60
C SER A 63 10.43 14.68 13.38
N GLU A 64 11.41 14.74 12.46
CA GLU A 64 11.38 14.02 11.20
C GLU A 64 12.33 12.83 11.23
N CYS A 65 11.82 11.62 10.97
CA CYS A 65 12.70 10.47 10.78
C CYS A 65 13.47 10.56 9.45
N THR A 66 14.66 9.94 9.40
CA THR A 66 15.57 9.99 8.25
C THR A 66 14.89 9.64 6.92
N ASN A 67 14.07 8.58 6.89
CA ASN A 67 13.38 8.18 5.66
C ASN A 67 12.31 9.18 5.19
N SER A 68 11.70 9.92 6.12
CA SER A 68 10.78 11.01 5.78
C SER A 68 11.55 12.21 5.21
N CYS A 69 12.71 12.54 5.80
CA CYS A 69 13.62 13.54 5.27
C CYS A 69 14.04 13.19 3.83
N VAL A 70 14.51 11.97 3.59
CA VAL A 70 14.86 11.49 2.24
C VAL A 70 13.70 11.70 1.27
N SER A 71 12.49 11.30 1.65
CA SER A 71 11.29 11.42 0.80
C SER A 71 10.91 12.87 0.50
N ARG A 72 11.21 13.80 1.41
CA ARG A 72 10.95 15.24 1.25
C ARG A 72 12.03 15.94 0.43
N VAL A 73 13.30 15.57 0.63
CA VAL A 73 14.46 16.23 -0.01
C VAL A 73 14.67 15.74 -1.44
N TYR A 74 14.48 14.46 -1.70
CA TYR A 74 14.75 13.87 -3.02
C TYR A 74 14.00 14.57 -4.19
N PRO A 75 12.72 14.95 -4.06
CA PRO A 75 12.03 15.72 -5.08
C PRO A 75 12.69 17.09 -5.38
N ILE A 76 13.24 17.74 -4.37
CA ILE A 76 13.90 19.05 -4.52
C ILE A 76 15.26 18.90 -5.18
N LEU A 77 16.03 17.86 -4.82
CA LEU A 77 17.26 17.50 -5.51
C LEU A 77 17.05 17.38 -7.03
N ASP A 78 16.03 16.62 -7.44
CA ASP A 78 15.73 16.44 -8.86
C ASP A 78 15.22 17.73 -9.53
N PHE A 79 14.46 18.55 -8.80
CA PHE A 79 13.99 19.84 -9.30
C PHE A 79 15.17 20.81 -9.53
N ILE A 80 16.12 20.87 -8.60
CA ILE A 80 17.32 21.70 -8.76
C ILE A 80 18.19 21.20 -9.92
N LYS A 81 18.38 19.89 -10.08
CA LYS A 81 19.03 19.32 -11.27
C LYS A 81 18.35 19.78 -12.57
N TYR A 82 17.02 19.79 -12.58
CA TYR A 82 16.25 20.25 -13.73
C TYR A 82 16.48 21.74 -14.02
N MET A 83 16.46 22.60 -13.00
CA MET A 83 16.69 24.06 -13.14
C MET A 83 18.11 24.36 -13.62
N ASN A 84 19.12 23.75 -12.96
CA ASN A 84 20.52 23.91 -13.33
C ASN A 84 20.79 23.51 -14.79
N LYS A 85 20.25 22.31 -15.18
CA LYS A 85 20.44 21.82 -16.57
C LYS A 85 19.81 22.72 -17.63
N ARG A 86 18.86 23.58 -17.28
CA ARG A 86 18.20 24.52 -18.18
C ARG A 86 18.69 25.96 -18.05
N GLY A 87 19.71 26.16 -17.23
CA GLY A 87 20.25 27.52 -16.99
C GLY A 87 19.31 28.43 -16.22
N MET A 88 18.28 27.88 -15.58
CA MET A 88 17.29 28.64 -14.77
C MET A 88 17.82 28.96 -13.36
N ALA A 89 18.80 28.21 -12.88
CA ALA A 89 19.51 28.47 -11.63
C ALA A 89 20.93 27.90 -11.72
N LYS A 90 21.79 28.32 -10.77
CA LYS A 90 23.13 27.76 -10.58
C LYS A 90 23.31 27.50 -9.08
N LEU A 91 22.77 26.36 -8.63
CA LEU A 91 22.71 25.99 -7.21
C LEU A 91 23.47 24.70 -6.97
N GLU A 92 24.04 24.56 -5.79
CA GLU A 92 24.57 23.28 -5.32
C GLU A 92 23.44 22.29 -5.04
N LEU A 93 23.73 21.01 -5.28
CA LEU A 93 22.75 19.97 -5.05
C LEU A 93 22.67 19.66 -3.56
N PRO A 94 21.44 19.61 -2.97
CA PRO A 94 21.28 19.28 -1.56
C PRO A 94 21.73 17.86 -1.28
N GLN A 95 22.37 17.68 -0.12
CA GLN A 95 22.72 16.35 0.37
C GLN A 95 21.46 15.61 0.83
N VAL A 96 21.25 14.43 0.28
CA VAL A 96 20.16 13.53 0.69
C VAL A 96 20.71 12.53 1.70
N PRO A 97 20.15 12.43 2.92
CA PRO A 97 20.58 11.44 3.89
C PRO A 97 20.46 10.01 3.33
N ARG A 98 21.31 9.10 3.77
CA ARG A 98 21.14 7.68 3.43
C ARG A 98 19.85 7.14 4.07
N SER A 99 19.05 6.44 3.29
CA SER A 99 17.86 5.78 3.83
C SER A 99 18.25 4.70 4.84
N VAL A 100 17.53 4.66 5.95
CA VAL A 100 17.69 3.62 6.97
C VAL A 100 16.78 2.44 6.60
N PRO A 101 17.26 1.20 6.60
CA PRO A 101 16.42 0.02 6.41
C PRO A 101 15.26 0.03 7.40
N LYS A 102 14.08 -0.30 6.93
CA LYS A 102 12.91 -0.44 7.82
C LYS A 102 12.96 -1.80 8.48
N THR A 103 13.10 -1.83 9.78
CA THR A 103 13.01 -3.04 10.61
C THR A 103 11.58 -3.22 11.13
N TYR A 104 10.61 -3.20 10.22
CA TYR A 104 9.23 -3.42 10.60
C TYR A 104 8.95 -4.92 10.66
N THR A 105 8.57 -5.42 11.82
CA THR A 105 8.08 -6.79 12.00
C THR A 105 6.55 -6.73 12.04
N PRO A 106 5.85 -7.36 11.11
CA PRO A 106 4.39 -7.42 11.14
C PRO A 106 3.91 -8.12 12.41
N HIS A 107 2.76 -7.68 12.93
CA HIS A 107 2.08 -8.37 14.02
C HIS A 107 1.55 -9.74 13.52
N PRO A 108 1.97 -10.87 14.10
CA PRO A 108 1.40 -12.16 13.77
C PRO A 108 0.04 -12.28 14.47
N PHE A 109 -1.04 -12.33 13.70
CA PHE A 109 -2.37 -12.48 14.27
C PHE A 109 -2.58 -13.87 14.86
N THR A 110 -3.15 -13.92 16.07
CA THR A 110 -3.68 -15.16 16.60
C THR A 110 -5.10 -15.42 16.07
N TYR A 111 -5.54 -16.67 16.17
CA TYR A 111 -6.91 -17.03 15.79
C TYR A 111 -7.94 -16.25 16.63
N GLU A 112 -7.70 -16.13 17.94
CA GLU A 112 -8.57 -15.42 18.89
C GLU A 112 -8.68 -13.92 18.54
N GLU A 113 -7.55 -13.28 18.20
CA GLU A 113 -7.54 -11.88 17.80
C GLU A 113 -8.36 -11.65 16.52
N LEU A 114 -8.15 -12.48 15.51
CA LEU A 114 -8.91 -12.38 14.25
C LEU A 114 -10.40 -12.66 14.47
N LYS A 115 -10.74 -13.71 15.26
CA LYS A 115 -12.12 -14.02 15.60
C LYS A 115 -12.79 -12.84 16.29
N CYS A 116 -12.16 -12.29 17.32
CA CYS A 116 -12.67 -11.13 18.06
C CYS A 116 -12.87 -9.91 17.14
N PHE A 117 -11.92 -9.65 16.26
CA PHE A 117 -12.01 -8.56 15.30
C PHE A 117 -13.16 -8.74 14.30
N PHE A 118 -13.35 -9.94 13.74
CA PHE A 118 -14.44 -10.18 12.80
C PHE A 118 -15.80 -10.20 13.50
N ASP A 119 -15.88 -10.72 14.72
CA ASP A 119 -17.09 -10.63 15.56
C ASP A 119 -17.45 -9.15 15.85
N ALA A 120 -16.44 -8.30 16.12
CA ALA A 120 -16.65 -6.86 16.30
C ALA A 120 -17.13 -6.17 15.01
N CYS A 121 -16.63 -6.61 13.84
CA CYS A 121 -17.12 -6.10 12.54
C CYS A 121 -18.61 -6.43 12.33
N ASP A 122 -19.03 -7.67 12.64
CA ASP A 122 -20.39 -8.15 12.45
C ASP A 122 -21.37 -7.48 13.44
N ASN A 123 -20.92 -7.22 14.67
CA ASN A 123 -21.72 -6.64 15.74
C ASN A 123 -21.62 -5.11 15.86
N THR A 124 -21.16 -4.43 14.80
CA THR A 124 -21.10 -2.96 14.81
C THR A 124 -22.47 -2.37 15.13
N ARG A 125 -22.55 -1.62 16.25
CA ARG A 125 -23.81 -1.04 16.72
C ARG A 125 -24.35 -0.04 15.70
N PRO A 126 -25.64 -0.17 15.31
CA PRO A 126 -26.23 0.71 14.32
C PRO A 126 -26.38 2.13 14.87
N ARG A 127 -25.73 3.09 14.22
CA ARG A 127 -26.19 4.48 14.27
C ARG A 127 -27.36 4.62 13.31
N ARG A 128 -28.25 5.61 13.55
CA ARG A 128 -29.39 5.84 12.67
C ARG A 128 -28.95 6.52 11.35
N GLY A 129 -29.60 6.17 10.25
CA GLY A 129 -29.43 6.82 8.96
C GLY A 129 -28.70 5.96 7.92
N ARG A 130 -28.92 6.32 6.64
CA ARG A 130 -28.38 5.62 5.46
C ARG A 130 -26.84 5.43 5.50
N PRO A 131 -26.03 6.46 5.85
CA PRO A 131 -24.58 6.29 5.92
C PRO A 131 -24.15 5.21 6.92
N ALA A 132 -24.80 5.17 8.08
CA ALA A 132 -24.50 4.18 9.12
C ALA A 132 -24.92 2.76 8.73
N THR A 133 -26.02 2.63 7.99
CA THR A 133 -26.47 1.34 7.44
C THR A 133 -25.49 0.82 6.40
N ILE A 134 -25.07 1.67 5.45
CA ILE A 134 -24.04 1.33 4.45
C ILE A 134 -22.77 0.87 5.16
N GLN A 135 -22.27 1.63 6.12
CA GLN A 135 -21.05 1.29 6.86
C GLN A 135 -21.16 -0.07 7.56
N ARG A 136 -22.30 -0.34 8.23
CA ARG A 136 -22.53 -1.60 8.95
C ARG A 136 -22.48 -2.82 8.05
N ILE A 137 -23.02 -2.74 6.84
CA ILE A 137 -22.97 -3.86 5.88
C ILE A 137 -21.64 -3.93 5.13
N THR A 138 -20.90 -2.81 5.03
CA THR A 138 -19.62 -2.74 4.31
C THR A 138 -18.46 -3.29 5.14
N LEU A 139 -18.36 -2.91 6.41
CA LEU A 139 -17.19 -3.24 7.24
C LEU A 139 -16.89 -4.75 7.33
N PRO A 140 -17.89 -5.64 7.59
CA PRO A 140 -17.64 -7.07 7.66
C PRO A 140 -17.09 -7.67 6.37
N VAL A 141 -17.61 -7.23 5.24
CA VAL A 141 -17.22 -7.72 3.91
C VAL A 141 -15.88 -7.16 3.49
N PHE A 142 -15.66 -5.87 3.70
CA PHE A 142 -14.43 -5.17 3.32
C PHE A 142 -13.20 -5.76 4.01
N PHE A 143 -13.25 -5.94 5.34
CA PHE A 143 -12.10 -6.47 6.07
C PHE A 143 -11.87 -7.97 5.81
N ARG A 144 -12.94 -8.76 5.58
CA ARG A 144 -12.80 -10.16 5.16
C ARG A 144 -12.19 -10.26 3.75
N LEU A 145 -12.54 -9.37 2.85
CA LEU A 145 -11.91 -9.30 1.53
C LEU A 145 -10.42 -9.03 1.65
N LEU A 146 -10.00 -8.05 2.45
CA LEU A 146 -8.57 -7.76 2.67
C LEU A 146 -7.82 -8.96 3.26
N TYR A 147 -8.43 -9.65 4.24
CA TYR A 147 -7.86 -10.82 4.89
C TYR A 147 -7.72 -12.02 3.94
N SER A 148 -8.76 -12.31 3.15
CA SER A 148 -8.81 -13.51 2.30
C SER A 148 -8.13 -13.36 0.95
N SER A 149 -7.84 -12.13 0.51
CA SER A 149 -7.28 -11.85 -0.82
C SER A 149 -5.87 -11.27 -0.81
N GLY A 150 -5.42 -10.78 0.33
CA GLY A 150 -4.15 -10.05 0.44
C GLY A 150 -4.08 -8.75 -0.38
N MET A 151 -5.19 -8.24 -0.85
CA MET A 151 -5.33 -7.01 -1.62
C MET A 151 -4.84 -5.79 -0.82
N ARG A 152 -4.29 -4.77 -1.50
CA ARG A 152 -3.97 -3.51 -0.81
C ARG A 152 -5.24 -2.77 -0.43
N THR A 153 -5.22 -2.08 0.71
CA THR A 153 -6.39 -1.29 1.17
C THR A 153 -6.88 -0.28 0.14
N THR A 154 -5.95 0.36 -0.59
CA THR A 154 -6.29 1.31 -1.65
C THR A 154 -6.88 0.64 -2.88
N GLU A 155 -6.49 -0.58 -3.20
CA GLU A 155 -7.08 -1.38 -4.28
C GLU A 155 -8.53 -1.71 -3.96
N ALA A 156 -8.79 -2.21 -2.75
CA ALA A 156 -10.14 -2.53 -2.31
C ALA A 156 -11.07 -1.30 -2.24
N ILE A 157 -10.58 -0.13 -1.79
CA ILE A 157 -11.36 1.12 -1.78
C ILE A 157 -11.75 1.55 -3.20
N LEU A 158 -10.85 1.34 -4.17
CA LEU A 158 -11.02 1.83 -5.54
C LEU A 158 -11.71 0.82 -6.47
N LEU A 159 -12.14 -0.35 -5.94
CA LEU A 159 -12.89 -1.32 -6.74
C LEU A 159 -14.16 -0.70 -7.29
N GLU A 160 -14.34 -0.85 -8.59
CA GLU A 160 -15.61 -0.57 -9.25
C GLU A 160 -16.45 -1.86 -9.36
N ARG A 161 -17.73 -1.75 -9.55
CA ARG A 161 -18.62 -2.91 -9.67
C ARG A 161 -18.22 -3.79 -10.87
N ASP A 162 -17.81 -3.17 -11.97
CA ASP A 162 -17.36 -3.85 -13.18
C ASP A 162 -15.98 -4.53 -13.04
N ASP A 163 -15.26 -4.26 -11.94
CA ASP A 163 -14.02 -4.94 -11.64
C ASP A 163 -14.24 -6.30 -10.95
N VAL A 164 -15.46 -6.56 -10.48
CA VAL A 164 -15.80 -7.74 -9.68
C VAL A 164 -16.75 -8.64 -10.45
N ASN A 165 -16.25 -9.76 -10.94
CA ASN A 165 -17.10 -10.78 -11.54
C ASN A 165 -17.67 -11.69 -10.45
N LEU A 166 -18.94 -11.48 -10.09
CA LEU A 166 -19.64 -12.24 -9.06
C LEU A 166 -20.13 -13.61 -9.55
N GLU A 167 -19.99 -13.95 -10.83
CA GLU A 167 -20.30 -15.28 -11.35
C GLU A 167 -19.17 -16.27 -11.07
N ASN A 168 -17.94 -15.88 -11.42
CA ASN A 168 -16.76 -16.74 -11.33
C ASN A 168 -15.76 -16.37 -10.21
N GLY A 169 -16.06 -15.34 -9.41
CA GLY A 169 -15.21 -14.93 -8.29
C GLY A 169 -13.89 -14.26 -8.65
N VAL A 170 -13.76 -13.74 -9.88
CA VAL A 170 -12.54 -13.04 -10.31
C VAL A 170 -12.68 -11.54 -10.10
N VAL A 171 -11.69 -10.95 -9.42
CA VAL A 171 -11.58 -9.50 -9.20
C VAL A 171 -10.42 -8.97 -10.02
N SER A 172 -10.68 -7.99 -10.89
CA SER A 172 -9.70 -7.32 -11.75
C SER A 172 -9.18 -6.06 -11.07
N ILE A 173 -7.93 -6.05 -10.62
CA ILE A 173 -7.31 -4.87 -10.00
C ILE A 173 -6.70 -3.99 -11.09
N LYS A 174 -7.43 -2.97 -11.52
CA LYS A 174 -7.01 -2.02 -12.56
C LYS A 174 -6.27 -0.82 -12.03
N ARG A 175 -6.47 -0.49 -10.74
CA ARG A 175 -5.96 0.73 -10.10
C ARG A 175 -5.18 0.38 -8.83
N GLY A 176 -3.88 0.46 -8.90
CA GLY A 176 -2.99 0.20 -7.78
C GLY A 176 -1.79 1.14 -7.78
N LYS A 177 -0.96 1.04 -6.76
CA LYS A 177 0.33 1.73 -6.69
C LYS A 177 1.29 1.07 -7.69
N GLY A 178 1.42 1.67 -8.86
CA GLY A 178 2.28 1.22 -9.95
C GLY A 178 1.48 0.42 -10.98
N TYR A 179 0.98 0.89 -11.96
CA TYR A 179 0.38 0.46 -13.25
C TYR A 179 0.21 -1.06 -13.53
N ASP A 180 0.51 -1.95 -12.60
CA ASP A 180 0.47 -3.39 -12.81
C ASP A 180 -0.94 -3.89 -12.48
N GLN A 181 -1.70 -4.14 -13.52
CA GLN A 181 -3.00 -4.83 -13.43
C GLN A 181 -2.75 -6.29 -13.03
N HIS A 182 -3.58 -6.79 -12.13
CA HIS A 182 -3.54 -8.18 -11.72
C HIS A 182 -4.93 -8.68 -11.34
N TYR A 183 -5.08 -9.98 -11.23
CA TYR A 183 -6.31 -10.62 -10.87
C TYR A 183 -6.20 -11.28 -9.50
N VAL A 184 -7.30 -11.22 -8.77
CA VAL A 184 -7.49 -11.96 -7.52
C VAL A 184 -8.66 -12.90 -7.70
N VAL A 185 -8.47 -14.17 -7.35
CA VAL A 185 -9.55 -15.16 -7.34
C VAL A 185 -10.04 -15.33 -5.91
N LEU A 186 -11.34 -15.16 -5.73
CA LEU A 186 -11.99 -15.29 -4.43
C LEU A 186 -12.29 -16.75 -4.11
N HIS A 187 -12.16 -17.13 -2.85
CA HIS A 187 -12.69 -18.39 -2.36
C HIS A 187 -14.24 -18.34 -2.35
N ASP A 188 -14.90 -19.47 -2.56
CA ASP A 188 -16.36 -19.56 -2.69
C ASP A 188 -17.11 -18.87 -1.55
N THR A 189 -16.68 -19.07 -0.30
CA THR A 189 -17.28 -18.41 0.86
C THR A 189 -17.19 -16.89 0.82
N MET A 190 -16.08 -16.34 0.29
CA MET A 190 -15.92 -14.90 0.13
C MET A 190 -16.77 -14.38 -1.05
N LEU A 191 -16.86 -15.15 -2.12
CA LEU A 191 -17.71 -14.85 -3.27
C LEU A 191 -19.19 -14.77 -2.85
N ASP A 192 -19.70 -15.72 -2.08
CA ASP A 192 -21.08 -15.71 -1.58
C ASP A 192 -21.35 -14.52 -0.64
N LEU A 193 -20.37 -14.17 0.19
CA LEU A 193 -20.46 -12.98 1.03
C LEU A 193 -20.53 -11.70 0.18
N MET A 194 -19.74 -11.61 -0.89
CA MET A 194 -19.75 -10.47 -1.81
C MET A 194 -21.03 -10.38 -2.64
N ARG A 195 -21.60 -11.52 -3.05
CA ARG A 195 -22.95 -11.57 -3.70
C ARG A 195 -24.04 -11.05 -2.77
N THR A 196 -24.05 -11.51 -1.53
CA THR A 196 -24.98 -11.04 -0.50
C THR A 196 -24.82 -9.55 -0.23
N TYR A 197 -23.58 -9.08 -0.16
CA TYR A 197 -23.28 -7.65 -0.02
C TYR A 197 -23.80 -6.84 -1.20
N ASP A 198 -23.50 -7.27 -2.43
CA ASP A 198 -23.90 -6.56 -3.65
C ASP A 198 -25.42 -6.36 -3.72
N GLY A 199 -26.19 -7.39 -3.44
CA GLY A 199 -27.66 -7.30 -3.42
C GLY A 199 -28.19 -6.35 -2.34
N ARG A 200 -27.58 -6.34 -1.14
CA ARG A 200 -27.98 -5.45 -0.04
C ARG A 200 -27.64 -3.99 -0.29
N ILE A 201 -26.44 -3.73 -0.82
CA ILE A 201 -25.98 -2.37 -1.06
C ILE A 201 -26.68 -1.74 -2.26
N ASP A 202 -27.08 -2.53 -3.25
CA ASP A 202 -27.80 -2.06 -4.43
C ASP A 202 -29.16 -1.44 -4.07
N GLY A 203 -29.83 -1.97 -3.05
CA GLY A 203 -31.04 -1.36 -2.50
C GLY A 203 -30.82 -0.02 -1.79
N LEU A 204 -29.60 0.28 -1.36
CA LEU A 204 -29.24 1.53 -0.67
C LEU A 204 -28.60 2.56 -1.61
N VAL A 205 -27.80 2.11 -2.58
CA VAL A 205 -27.08 2.94 -3.56
C VAL A 205 -27.29 2.32 -4.94
N PRO A 206 -28.47 2.45 -5.54
CA PRO A 206 -28.78 1.86 -6.83
C PRO A 206 -27.91 2.48 -7.93
N HIS A 207 -27.59 1.68 -8.97
CA HIS A 207 -26.75 2.09 -10.11
C HIS A 207 -25.35 2.60 -9.72
N ARG A 208 -24.82 2.18 -8.56
CA ARG A 208 -23.52 2.59 -8.11
C ARG A 208 -22.39 2.12 -9.03
N ARG A 209 -21.38 2.95 -9.16
CA ARG A 209 -20.13 2.62 -9.87
C ARG A 209 -19.11 1.95 -8.93
N VAL A 210 -18.99 2.46 -7.70
CA VAL A 210 -18.03 1.96 -6.71
C VAL A 210 -18.55 0.70 -6.04
N PHE A 211 -17.73 -0.33 -5.89
CA PHE A 211 -18.16 -1.58 -5.25
C PHE A 211 -18.46 -1.37 -3.77
N PHE A 212 -17.57 -0.70 -3.02
CA PHE A 212 -17.76 -0.28 -1.64
C PHE A 212 -18.02 1.23 -1.55
N PRO A 213 -19.25 1.70 -1.82
CA PRO A 213 -19.54 3.11 -1.99
C PRO A 213 -19.73 3.85 -0.67
N THR A 214 -19.48 5.15 -0.68
CA THR A 214 -20.14 6.10 0.21
C THR A 214 -21.61 6.29 -0.20
N PRO A 215 -22.46 6.98 0.60
CA PRO A 215 -23.84 7.31 0.17
C PRO A 215 -23.92 8.05 -1.16
N ASP A 216 -22.88 8.76 -1.57
CA ASP A 216 -22.79 9.56 -2.80
C ASP A 216 -22.04 8.82 -3.93
N ASP A 217 -21.96 7.50 -3.87
CA ASP A 217 -21.24 6.67 -4.84
C ASP A 217 -19.77 7.09 -5.06
N LYS A 218 -19.07 7.45 -3.98
CA LYS A 218 -17.64 7.78 -4.03
C LYS A 218 -16.83 6.72 -3.29
N PRO A 219 -15.55 6.50 -3.68
CA PRO A 219 -14.63 5.70 -2.88
C PRO A 219 -14.43 6.28 -1.49
N HIS A 220 -14.31 5.43 -0.48
CA HIS A 220 -13.93 5.87 0.86
C HIS A 220 -12.52 6.47 0.85
N PRO A 221 -12.22 7.50 1.66
CA PRO A 221 -10.85 7.99 1.83
C PRO A 221 -10.00 6.93 2.55
N PRO A 222 -8.68 6.83 2.27
CA PRO A 222 -7.79 5.85 2.92
C PRO A 222 -7.82 5.88 4.44
N VAL A 223 -8.03 7.06 5.04
CA VAL A 223 -8.16 7.24 6.49
C VAL A 223 -9.37 6.48 7.06
N TRP A 224 -10.42 6.24 6.28
CA TRP A 224 -11.60 5.48 6.69
C TRP A 224 -11.24 4.05 7.09
N VAL A 225 -10.40 3.37 6.30
CA VAL A 225 -9.95 2.01 6.60
C VAL A 225 -9.15 1.97 7.90
N THR A 226 -8.15 2.86 8.02
CA THR A 226 -7.30 2.92 9.22
C THR A 226 -8.10 3.26 10.47
N TYR A 227 -9.06 4.17 10.36
CA TYR A 227 -9.92 4.57 11.47
C TYR A 227 -10.80 3.41 11.95
N HIS A 228 -11.54 2.76 11.03
CA HIS A 228 -12.46 1.68 11.39
C HIS A 228 -11.73 0.42 11.86
N PHE A 229 -10.62 0.08 11.22
CA PHE A 229 -9.79 -1.02 11.71
C PHE A 229 -9.35 -0.78 13.15
N ARG A 230 -8.78 0.40 13.42
CA ARG A 230 -8.30 0.76 14.76
C ARG A 230 -9.43 0.69 15.80
N VAL A 231 -10.58 1.29 15.52
CA VAL A 231 -11.72 1.32 16.45
C VAL A 231 -12.22 -0.10 16.75
N LEU A 232 -12.39 -0.94 15.73
CA LEU A 232 -12.86 -2.31 15.87
C LEU A 232 -11.81 -3.20 16.56
N TRP A 233 -10.54 -3.06 16.18
CA TRP A 233 -9.45 -3.81 16.78
C TRP A 233 -9.30 -3.50 18.27
N GLN A 234 -9.22 -2.23 18.63
CA GLN A 234 -9.07 -1.80 20.02
C GLN A 234 -10.31 -2.04 20.90
N SER A 235 -11.46 -2.34 20.31
CA SER A 235 -12.66 -2.68 21.09
C SER A 235 -12.59 -4.10 21.69
N CYS A 236 -11.69 -4.95 21.19
CA CYS A 236 -11.64 -6.35 21.58
C CYS A 236 -10.22 -6.93 21.72
N ASN A 237 -9.20 -6.24 21.23
CA ASN A 237 -7.80 -6.68 21.32
C ASN A 237 -6.96 -5.62 22.03
N SER A 238 -5.95 -6.06 22.80
CA SER A 238 -5.00 -5.18 23.50
C SER A 238 -3.71 -4.93 22.69
N SER A 239 -3.41 -5.79 21.71
CA SER A 239 -2.25 -5.67 20.84
C SER A 239 -2.38 -4.51 19.85
N HIS A 240 -1.24 -4.01 19.38
CA HIS A 240 -1.23 -3.01 18.31
C HIS A 240 -1.21 -3.69 16.95
N ALA A 241 -2.16 -3.37 16.09
CA ALA A 241 -2.20 -3.82 14.72
C ALA A 241 -2.68 -2.73 13.76
N ILE A 242 -2.35 -2.89 12.48
CA ILE A 242 -2.76 -1.98 11.40
C ILE A 242 -3.42 -2.78 10.25
N PRO A 243 -4.28 -2.16 9.42
CA PRO A 243 -5.00 -2.88 8.35
C PRO A 243 -4.08 -3.59 7.35
N TYR A 244 -2.86 -3.06 7.14
CA TYR A 244 -1.92 -3.64 6.19
C TYR A 244 -1.39 -5.01 6.63
N GLU A 245 -1.47 -5.32 7.92
CA GLU A 245 -1.06 -6.62 8.46
C GLU A 245 -1.99 -7.75 8.06
N LEU A 246 -3.25 -7.48 7.70
CA LEU A 246 -4.13 -8.48 7.08
C LEU A 246 -3.51 -9.03 5.78
N ARG A 247 -2.87 -8.17 5.01
CA ARG A 247 -2.16 -8.58 3.79
C ARG A 247 -0.86 -9.35 4.11
N HIS A 248 -0.14 -8.97 5.15
CA HIS A 248 1.02 -9.72 5.61
C HIS A 248 0.60 -11.11 6.06
N ASN A 249 -0.46 -11.22 6.86
CA ASN A 249 -1.02 -12.48 7.31
C ASN A 249 -1.43 -13.38 6.14
N TYR A 250 -2.12 -12.83 5.13
CA TYR A 250 -2.48 -13.57 3.92
C TYR A 250 -1.24 -14.19 3.25
N ALA A 251 -0.15 -13.45 3.11
CA ALA A 251 1.07 -13.97 2.51
C ALA A 251 1.69 -15.09 3.35
N VAL A 252 1.86 -14.85 4.66
CA VAL A 252 2.44 -15.82 5.60
C VAL A 252 1.62 -17.11 5.67
N GLU A 253 0.29 -17.01 5.79
CA GLU A 253 -0.60 -18.16 5.83
C GLU A 253 -0.56 -19.01 4.55
N ASN A 254 -0.49 -18.35 3.38
CA ASN A 254 -0.36 -19.07 2.11
C ASN A 254 0.98 -19.81 2.05
N ILE A 255 2.06 -19.17 2.43
CA ILE A 255 3.39 -19.78 2.44
C ILE A 255 3.44 -20.96 3.40
N ASN A 256 2.92 -20.82 4.63
CA ASN A 256 2.86 -21.90 5.62
C ASN A 256 2.08 -23.14 5.14
N ARG A 257 0.98 -22.93 4.45
CA ARG A 257 0.15 -24.05 3.93
C ARG A 257 0.85 -24.86 2.84
N TRP A 258 1.83 -24.31 2.15
CA TRP A 258 2.50 -25.01 1.05
C TRP A 258 3.54 -26.03 1.50
N THR A 259 4.06 -25.89 2.71
CA THR A 259 5.18 -26.68 3.22
C THR A 259 4.92 -28.20 3.26
N HIS A 260 3.65 -28.64 3.17
CA HIS A 260 3.29 -30.07 3.24
C HIS A 260 2.55 -30.60 2.01
N GLN A 261 2.47 -29.85 0.90
CA GLN A 261 1.61 -30.21 -0.24
C GLN A 261 2.34 -30.71 -1.50
N GLY A 262 3.66 -30.97 -1.44
CA GLY A 262 4.41 -31.58 -2.55
C GLY A 262 4.56 -30.75 -3.84
N PHE A 263 4.20 -29.47 -3.83
CA PHE A 263 4.30 -28.59 -4.99
C PHE A 263 5.63 -27.83 -5.00
N SER A 264 6.07 -27.42 -6.20
CA SER A 264 7.19 -26.49 -6.34
C SER A 264 6.89 -25.18 -5.61
N VAL A 265 7.64 -24.92 -4.55
CA VAL A 265 7.53 -23.69 -3.75
C VAL A 265 7.75 -22.45 -4.62
N HIS A 266 8.62 -22.56 -5.63
CA HIS A 266 8.92 -21.47 -6.55
C HIS A 266 7.70 -21.04 -7.38
N ASP A 267 6.94 -21.98 -7.95
CA ASP A 267 5.76 -21.68 -8.78
C ASP A 267 4.65 -21.03 -7.94
N LYS A 268 4.47 -21.52 -6.73
CA LYS A 268 3.49 -20.96 -5.78
C LYS A 268 3.87 -19.55 -5.30
N LEU A 269 5.16 -19.28 -5.05
CA LEU A 269 5.65 -17.94 -4.74
C LEU A 269 5.43 -16.98 -5.90
N LEU A 270 5.66 -17.42 -7.13
CA LEU A 270 5.40 -16.61 -8.31
C LEU A 270 3.91 -16.30 -8.45
N ALA A 271 3.04 -17.29 -8.23
CA ALA A 271 1.59 -17.12 -8.25
C ALA A 271 1.13 -16.15 -7.17
N LEU A 272 1.63 -16.29 -5.92
CA LEU A 272 1.36 -15.37 -4.83
C LEU A 272 1.85 -13.95 -5.13
N SER A 273 3.07 -13.82 -5.65
CA SER A 273 3.64 -12.53 -6.05
C SER A 273 2.75 -11.81 -7.06
N LYS A 274 2.26 -12.54 -8.07
CA LYS A 274 1.35 -12.01 -9.09
C LYS A 274 -0.02 -11.64 -8.51
N SER A 275 -0.63 -12.50 -7.71
CA SER A 275 -1.95 -12.25 -7.09
C SER A 275 -1.90 -11.06 -6.11
N MET A 276 -0.78 -10.86 -5.44
CA MET A 276 -0.55 -9.69 -4.59
C MET A 276 -0.15 -8.42 -5.38
N GLY A 277 0.08 -8.49 -6.69
CA GLY A 277 0.53 -7.36 -7.50
C GLY A 277 1.90 -6.83 -7.06
N HIS A 278 2.87 -7.73 -6.80
CA HIS A 278 4.25 -7.38 -6.56
C HIS A 278 4.99 -7.26 -7.89
N ARG A 279 5.69 -6.14 -8.11
CA ARG A 279 6.52 -5.95 -9.30
C ARG A 279 7.78 -6.82 -9.30
N GLN A 280 8.29 -7.05 -8.11
CA GLN A 280 9.53 -7.81 -7.88
C GLN A 280 9.22 -8.92 -6.88
N ILE A 281 9.71 -10.11 -7.18
CA ILE A 281 9.50 -11.30 -6.35
C ILE A 281 10.12 -11.14 -4.95
N GLU A 282 11.16 -10.31 -4.84
CA GLU A 282 11.83 -9.96 -3.57
C GLU A 282 10.86 -9.40 -2.55
N SER A 283 9.82 -8.69 -3.00
CA SER A 283 8.75 -8.21 -2.10
C SER A 283 7.92 -9.35 -1.51
N THR A 284 7.87 -10.50 -2.16
CA THR A 284 7.22 -11.72 -1.66
C THR A 284 8.20 -12.54 -0.82
N LEU A 285 9.46 -12.61 -1.25
CA LEU A 285 10.53 -13.29 -0.51
C LEU A 285 10.76 -12.69 0.89
N ALA A 286 10.48 -11.40 1.07
CA ALA A 286 10.53 -10.78 2.40
C ALA A 286 9.60 -11.47 3.44
N TYR A 287 8.54 -12.15 3.00
CA TYR A 287 7.68 -12.94 3.90
C TYR A 287 8.29 -14.29 4.29
N TYR A 288 9.21 -14.77 3.49
CA TYR A 288 9.92 -16.04 3.76
C TYR A 288 10.70 -15.99 5.08
N SER A 289 11.36 -14.88 5.36
CA SER A 289 12.09 -14.70 6.61
C SER A 289 11.21 -14.57 7.86
N LEU A 290 9.90 -14.48 7.68
CA LEU A 290 8.91 -14.38 8.76
C LEU A 290 8.23 -15.73 9.06
N THR A 291 8.59 -16.79 8.33
CA THR A 291 7.86 -18.08 8.38
C THR A 291 8.76 -19.16 8.99
N PRO A 292 8.56 -19.59 10.26
CA PRO A 292 9.39 -20.58 10.94
C PRO A 292 9.47 -21.92 10.19
N ALA A 293 8.35 -22.37 9.57
CA ALA A 293 8.27 -23.65 8.86
C ALA A 293 9.18 -23.76 7.62
N ILE A 294 9.74 -22.65 7.13
CA ILE A 294 10.64 -22.63 5.98
C ILE A 294 12.10 -22.77 6.39
N SER A 295 12.45 -22.40 7.61
CA SER A 295 13.79 -22.66 8.14
C SER A 295 14.14 -24.14 8.04
N ASP A 296 13.19 -25.01 8.38
CA ASP A 296 13.35 -26.48 8.33
C ASP A 296 13.50 -27.01 6.90
N ILE A 297 12.85 -26.36 5.91
CA ILE A 297 12.97 -26.76 4.50
C ILE A 297 14.27 -26.27 3.89
N MET A 298 14.75 -25.08 4.27
CA MET A 298 16.05 -24.60 3.81
C MET A 298 17.18 -25.47 4.36
N GLU A 299 17.14 -25.84 5.64
CA GLU A 299 18.08 -26.81 6.23
C GLU A 299 18.02 -28.16 5.53
N TYR A 300 16.83 -28.65 5.20
CA TYR A 300 16.67 -29.93 4.46
C TYR A 300 17.26 -29.84 3.05
N THR A 301 17.01 -28.72 2.33
CA THR A 301 17.51 -28.51 0.96
C THR A 301 19.01 -28.26 0.94
N GLU A 302 19.58 -27.53 1.89
CA GLU A 302 21.01 -27.32 2.06
C GLU A 302 21.73 -28.64 2.38
N ASN A 303 21.16 -29.46 3.25
CA ASN A 303 21.69 -30.78 3.61
C ASN A 303 21.63 -31.77 2.42
N GLN A 304 20.62 -31.68 1.55
CA GLN A 304 20.56 -32.46 0.31
C GLN A 304 21.61 -32.02 -0.70
N LEU A 305 21.80 -30.71 -0.89
CA LEU A 305 22.82 -30.16 -1.78
C LEU A 305 24.25 -30.45 -1.30
N LEU A 306 24.46 -30.47 0.01
CA LEU A 306 25.73 -30.86 0.61
C LEU A 306 26.03 -32.36 0.40
N LYS A 307 25.02 -33.24 0.50
CA LYS A 307 25.16 -34.67 0.21
C LYS A 307 25.53 -34.93 -1.25
N LEU A 308 24.85 -34.28 -2.19
CA LEU A 308 25.17 -34.41 -3.64
C LEU A 308 26.58 -33.94 -3.97
N LYS A 309 27.13 -32.93 -3.26
CA LYS A 309 28.52 -32.48 -3.43
C LYS A 309 29.54 -33.36 -2.77
N THR A 310 29.16 -34.18 -1.80
CA THR A 310 30.05 -35.18 -1.19
C THR A 310 30.11 -36.45 -2.03
N ASP A 311 28.99 -36.87 -2.61
CA ASP A 311 28.92 -38.05 -3.48
C ASP A 311 29.66 -37.86 -4.80
N GLU A 312 29.75 -36.61 -5.36
CA GLU A 312 30.56 -36.27 -6.53
C GLU A 312 32.09 -36.22 -6.28
N LYS A 313 32.55 -36.37 -5.04
CA LYS A 313 33.98 -36.36 -4.69
C LYS A 313 34.54 -37.76 -4.37
N GLU A 314 33.71 -38.79 -4.34
CA GLU A 314 34.07 -40.17 -4.07
C GLU A 314 34.10 -41.07 -5.33
N ASP A 315 33.78 -40.52 -6.52
CA ASP A 315 33.99 -41.12 -7.81
C ASP A 315 35.18 -40.46 -8.56
#